data_3aa637c6b1473c77160e7101e893c829
#
_entry.id   3aa637c6b1473c77160e7101e893c829
#
_cell.length_a   1.000
_cell.length_b   1.000
_cell.length_c   1.000
_cell.angle_alpha   90.00
_cell.angle_beta   90.00
_cell.angle_gamma   90.00
#
_symmetry.space_group_name_H-M   'P 1'
#
loop_
_entity.id
_entity.type
_entity.pdbx_description
1 polymer ?
#
loop_
_entity_poly.entity_id
_entity_poly.type
_entity_poly.pdbx_seq_one_letter_code
_entity_poly.pdbx_strand_id
1 'polypeptide(L)'
;MKNRIKILLGAVIGSSLLLSSCNFLDVDPYFEATFKEDSIFHSKKNAEGYLWNTPKGFPDAGAIWGNSWNPGESASDEITLKYQTNEFWGLQFSVGTINSRNLPIQNQWYDMYVIVARCNKMLKEVYNVPDMNEMDRRRYLGYVHFMRGYAYYHLLMNWGPLIIVGDEELSTSEPAEYYNRERATYDESVDYICDEFRLATQGIYSADEQSVNYYQRPTKGAAMALIARLRLFQASPLFNGGAAARKCFGTWKRKSDGAYYVNQEYDPRRWAVAAAAAKQLTKMGYELHTVEADAQNPYPLASNVPTANFPDGAGNIDPYHSYSDMFTGEGIIQTNKEFIWAMESSNVTNYTHHSFPVKFGGWGSMSVPQRVIDCYLMADGRTIHNSSAEYPYEPDFSRLTGESKKLGTYLLRENVPMMYANRSARFYASIGFPGRYWPMSSASTDDSYVHQQFW
;
A
#
# COMPACT_ATOMS: atom_id res chain seq x y z
N MET A 1 -68.51 -40.03 -40.81
CA MET A 1 -67.07 -40.15 -41.09
C MET A 1 -66.37 -38.84 -41.25
N LYS A 2 -66.85 -37.83 -41.97
CA LYS A 2 -66.18 -36.54 -42.21
C LYS A 2 -65.86 -35.73 -40.94
N ASN A 3 -66.67 -35.76 -39.90
CA ASN A 3 -66.45 -35.02 -38.67
C ASN A 3 -65.36 -35.64 -37.72
N ARG A 4 -65.18 -36.96 -37.76
CA ARG A 4 -64.14 -37.65 -36.97
C ARG A 4 -62.72 -37.43 -37.54
N ILE A 5 -62.65 -37.30 -38.88
CA ILE A 5 -61.38 -37.00 -39.57
C ILE A 5 -60.90 -35.56 -39.27
N LYS A 6 -61.83 -34.60 -39.19
CA LYS A 6 -61.51 -33.21 -38.83
C LYS A 6 -61.01 -33.07 -37.38
N ILE A 7 -61.59 -33.87 -36.46
CA ILE A 7 -61.13 -33.88 -35.05
C ILE A 7 -59.75 -34.55 -34.93
N LEU A 8 -59.50 -35.63 -35.67
CA LEU A 8 -58.16 -36.25 -35.68
C LEU A 8 -57.07 -35.35 -36.33
N LEU A 9 -57.37 -34.62 -37.41
CA LEU A 9 -56.48 -33.68 -38.03
C LEU A 9 -56.19 -32.48 -37.10
N GLY A 10 -57.20 -32.00 -36.37
CA GLY A 10 -57.03 -30.93 -35.38
C GLY A 10 -56.17 -31.35 -34.19
N ALA A 11 -56.29 -32.59 -33.72
CA ALA A 11 -55.48 -33.13 -32.62
C ALA A 11 -54.03 -33.40 -33.04
N VAL A 12 -53.74 -33.79 -34.28
CA VAL A 12 -52.37 -33.98 -34.80
C VAL A 12 -51.70 -32.67 -35.06
N ILE A 13 -52.39 -31.64 -35.53
CA ILE A 13 -51.79 -30.28 -35.69
C ILE A 13 -51.59 -29.62 -34.34
N GLY A 14 -52.51 -29.83 -33.38
CA GLY A 14 -52.32 -29.31 -31.99
C GLY A 14 -51.13 -29.94 -31.23
N SER A 15 -50.88 -31.24 -31.44
CA SER A 15 -49.74 -31.92 -30.81
C SER A 15 -48.40 -31.63 -31.49
N SER A 16 -48.38 -31.31 -32.78
CA SER A 16 -47.10 -30.88 -33.44
C SER A 16 -46.71 -29.46 -33.11
N LEU A 17 -47.63 -28.59 -32.67
CA LEU A 17 -47.30 -27.24 -32.16
C LEU A 17 -46.79 -27.23 -30.72
N LEU A 18 -47.02 -28.30 -29.96
CA LEU A 18 -46.48 -28.43 -28.59
C LEU A 18 -45.07 -29.01 -28.55
N LEU A 19 -44.53 -29.54 -29.65
CA LEU A 19 -43.18 -30.11 -29.73
C LEU A 19 -42.14 -29.12 -30.24
N SER A 20 -42.54 -27.93 -30.70
CA SER A 20 -41.61 -26.88 -31.13
C SER A 20 -41.27 -25.85 -30.02
N SER A 21 -41.76 -26.10 -28.80
CA SER A 21 -41.58 -25.18 -27.67
C SER A 21 -40.26 -25.36 -26.88
N CYS A 22 -39.43 -26.34 -27.26
CA CYS A 22 -38.21 -26.60 -26.48
C CYS A 22 -37.08 -25.56 -26.68
N ASN A 23 -37.10 -24.77 -27.76
CA ASN A 23 -36.04 -23.78 -27.99
C ASN A 23 -36.38 -22.37 -27.50
N PHE A 24 -37.63 -22.13 -27.04
CA PHE A 24 -37.99 -20.78 -26.53
C PHE A 24 -37.42 -20.49 -25.14
N LEU A 25 -37.04 -21.53 -24.41
CA LEU A 25 -36.36 -21.42 -23.11
C LEU A 25 -34.85 -21.68 -23.20
N ASP A 26 -34.32 -21.89 -24.41
CA ASP A 26 -32.90 -21.97 -24.62
C ASP A 26 -32.27 -20.55 -24.57
N VAL A 27 -31.82 -20.19 -23.40
CA VAL A 27 -31.16 -18.91 -23.14
C VAL A 27 -29.65 -18.95 -23.48
N ASP A 28 -29.12 -20.12 -23.83
CA ASP A 28 -27.72 -20.31 -24.18
C ASP A 28 -27.23 -19.36 -25.30
N PRO A 29 -28.00 -19.12 -26.40
CA PRO A 29 -27.58 -18.16 -27.42
C PRO A 29 -27.46 -16.72 -26.94
N TYR A 30 -28.20 -16.33 -25.89
CA TYR A 30 -28.10 -14.99 -25.27
C TYR A 30 -26.89 -14.89 -24.33
N PHE A 31 -26.37 -16.02 -23.86
CA PHE A 31 -25.20 -16.10 -23.01
C PHE A 31 -23.92 -16.49 -23.76
N GLU A 32 -23.99 -16.79 -25.06
CA GLU A 32 -22.81 -17.05 -25.90
C GLU A 32 -21.84 -15.84 -25.94
N ALA A 33 -22.36 -14.60 -25.77
CA ALA A 33 -21.57 -13.40 -25.66
C ALA A 33 -21.11 -13.10 -24.22
N THR A 34 -21.64 -13.80 -23.21
CA THR A 34 -21.15 -13.68 -21.84
C THR A 34 -19.98 -14.63 -21.64
N PHE A 35 -18.89 -14.10 -21.09
CA PHE A 35 -17.74 -14.90 -20.70
C PHE A 35 -18.19 -16.00 -19.73
N LYS A 36 -18.36 -17.21 -20.23
CA LYS A 36 -18.53 -18.39 -19.37
C LYS A 36 -17.24 -18.60 -18.60
N GLU A 37 -17.34 -19.06 -17.38
CA GLU A 37 -16.17 -19.33 -16.52
C GLU A 37 -15.14 -20.21 -17.22
N ASP A 38 -15.60 -21.19 -18.00
CA ASP A 38 -14.75 -22.06 -18.83
C ASP A 38 -13.96 -21.30 -19.92
N SER A 39 -14.44 -20.12 -20.34
CA SER A 39 -13.77 -19.35 -21.41
C SER A 39 -12.53 -18.61 -20.94
N ILE A 40 -12.35 -18.43 -19.63
CA ILE A 40 -11.26 -17.67 -19.04
C ILE A 40 -9.90 -18.31 -19.35
N PHE A 41 -9.81 -19.61 -19.21
CA PHE A 41 -8.57 -20.37 -19.38
C PHE A 41 -8.40 -21.00 -20.77
N HIS A 42 -9.25 -20.64 -21.73
CA HIS A 42 -9.12 -21.09 -23.13
C HIS A 42 -8.05 -20.36 -23.92
N SER A 43 -7.52 -19.25 -23.44
CA SER A 43 -6.40 -18.54 -24.05
C SER A 43 -5.57 -17.78 -23.03
N LYS A 44 -4.29 -17.61 -23.34
CA LYS A 44 -3.36 -16.79 -22.57
C LYS A 44 -3.91 -15.38 -22.35
N LYS A 45 -4.48 -14.75 -23.39
CA LYS A 45 -5.04 -13.39 -23.30
C LYS A 45 -6.12 -13.29 -22.24
N ASN A 46 -7.04 -14.26 -22.21
CA ASN A 46 -8.14 -14.26 -21.24
C ASN A 46 -7.63 -14.56 -19.83
N ALA A 47 -6.72 -15.53 -19.70
CA ALA A 47 -6.07 -15.85 -18.42
C ALA A 47 -5.31 -14.65 -17.85
N GLU A 48 -4.55 -13.92 -18.67
CA GLU A 48 -3.87 -12.68 -18.26
C GLU A 48 -4.89 -11.58 -17.88
N GLY A 49 -6.00 -11.47 -18.59
CA GLY A 49 -7.07 -10.55 -18.23
C GLY A 49 -7.67 -10.86 -16.84
N TYR A 50 -7.87 -12.13 -16.54
CA TYR A 50 -8.33 -12.58 -15.23
C TYR A 50 -7.29 -12.30 -14.13
N LEU A 51 -6.01 -12.58 -14.40
CA LEU A 51 -4.90 -12.28 -13.51
C LEU A 51 -4.88 -10.79 -13.13
N TRP A 52 -4.83 -9.90 -14.14
CA TRP A 52 -4.69 -8.45 -13.91
C TRP A 52 -5.98 -7.75 -13.46
N ASN A 53 -7.11 -8.44 -13.47
CA ASN A 53 -8.34 -7.96 -12.82
C ASN A 53 -8.38 -8.29 -11.31
N THR A 54 -7.55 -9.23 -10.85
CA THR A 54 -7.49 -9.64 -9.45
C THR A 54 -6.98 -8.55 -8.50
N PRO A 55 -5.91 -7.78 -8.83
CA PRO A 55 -5.41 -6.69 -7.98
C PRO A 55 -6.41 -5.57 -7.68
N LYS A 56 -7.46 -5.42 -8.51
CA LYS A 56 -8.51 -4.42 -8.28
C LYS A 56 -9.30 -4.63 -6.99
N GLY A 57 -9.23 -5.82 -6.40
CA GLY A 57 -9.81 -6.11 -5.10
C GLY A 57 -8.95 -5.69 -3.91
N PHE A 58 -7.70 -5.29 -4.13
CA PHE A 58 -6.86 -4.77 -3.04
C PHE A 58 -7.27 -3.36 -2.64
N PRO A 59 -7.11 -3.01 -1.35
CA PRO A 59 -7.39 -1.67 -0.89
C PRO A 59 -6.44 -0.65 -1.53
N ASP A 60 -7.00 0.51 -1.89
CA ASP A 60 -6.22 1.66 -2.36
C ASP A 60 -5.51 2.30 -1.16
N ALA A 61 -4.18 2.16 -1.11
CA ALA A 61 -3.37 2.69 -0.01
C ALA A 61 -3.38 4.23 0.08
N GLY A 62 -3.71 4.92 -1.02
CA GLY A 62 -3.85 6.38 -1.04
C GLY A 62 -5.20 6.89 -0.59
N ALA A 63 -6.19 6.00 -0.41
CA ALA A 63 -7.52 6.37 0.03
C ALA A 63 -7.63 6.35 1.56
N ILE A 64 -7.25 7.44 2.21
CA ILE A 64 -7.23 7.57 3.68
C ILE A 64 -8.48 8.22 4.28
N TRP A 65 -9.46 8.57 3.46
CA TRP A 65 -10.72 9.22 3.86
C TRP A 65 -11.94 8.46 3.35
N GLY A 66 -13.09 8.83 3.86
CA GLY A 66 -14.35 8.21 3.49
C GLY A 66 -14.42 6.75 3.93
N ASN A 67 -15.03 5.93 3.11
CA ASN A 67 -15.15 4.49 3.33
C ASN A 67 -13.91 3.71 2.90
N SER A 68 -12.74 4.34 2.91
CA SER A 68 -11.54 3.68 2.49
C SER A 68 -11.08 2.64 3.53
N TRP A 69 -10.44 1.61 3.03
CA TRP A 69 -9.88 0.52 3.80
C TRP A 69 -8.65 0.88 4.60
N ASN A 70 -7.97 1.93 4.16
CA ASN A 70 -6.71 2.35 4.76
C ASN A 70 -6.98 3.57 5.64
N PRO A 71 -7.10 3.41 6.95
CA PRO A 71 -7.21 4.54 7.84
C PRO A 71 -5.95 5.43 7.82
N GLY A 72 -4.80 4.87 7.40
CA GLY A 72 -3.55 5.58 7.19
C GLY A 72 -3.14 6.43 8.38
N GLU A 73 -2.55 7.55 8.08
CA GLU A 73 -2.07 8.52 9.06
C GLU A 73 -3.20 9.11 9.92
N SER A 74 -4.44 9.10 9.41
CA SER A 74 -5.60 9.61 10.17
C SER A 74 -5.98 8.75 11.37
N ALA A 75 -5.52 7.49 11.42
CA ALA A 75 -5.66 6.61 12.58
C ALA A 75 -4.50 6.72 13.59
N SER A 76 -3.51 7.54 13.29
CA SER A 76 -2.32 7.75 14.11
C SER A 76 -2.30 9.13 14.77
N ASP A 77 -1.24 9.46 15.46
CA ASP A 77 -0.96 10.79 15.98
C ASP A 77 -0.07 11.65 15.04
N GLU A 78 0.07 11.23 13.78
CA GLU A 78 0.88 11.94 12.78
C GLU A 78 0.14 13.10 12.13
N ILE A 79 -1.18 12.98 11.95
CA ILE A 79 -2.03 14.05 11.44
C ILE A 79 -3.28 14.23 12.29
N THR A 80 -3.87 15.41 12.20
CA THR A 80 -5.21 15.71 12.72
C THR A 80 -6.05 16.29 11.59
N LEU A 81 -7.37 16.09 11.68
CA LEU A 81 -8.31 16.44 10.64
C LEU A 81 -9.30 17.48 11.14
N LYS A 82 -9.60 18.44 10.28
CA LYS A 82 -10.59 19.50 10.56
C LYS A 82 -12.03 18.96 10.65
N TYR A 83 -12.34 17.94 9.84
CA TYR A 83 -13.68 17.37 9.75
C TYR A 83 -13.87 16.24 10.74
N GLN A 84 -15.07 16.17 11.34
CA GLN A 84 -15.41 15.13 12.29
C GLN A 84 -15.86 13.84 11.59
N THR A 85 -15.33 12.77 12.01
CA THR A 85 -15.71 11.35 12.07
C THR A 85 -16.35 10.65 10.86
N ASN A 86 -17.29 11.22 10.13
CA ASN A 86 -18.04 10.44 9.12
C ASN A 86 -17.34 10.35 7.76
N GLU A 87 -16.43 11.27 7.48
CA GLU A 87 -15.68 11.30 6.22
C GLU A 87 -14.30 10.65 6.32
N PHE A 88 -13.78 10.53 7.55
CA PHE A 88 -12.45 9.99 7.82
C PHE A 88 -12.51 8.89 8.88
N TRP A 89 -12.49 7.67 8.41
CA TRP A 89 -12.54 6.49 9.29
C TRP A 89 -11.37 6.37 10.24
N GLY A 90 -10.17 6.73 9.77
CA GLY A 90 -8.99 6.72 10.59
C GLY A 90 -9.16 7.52 11.88
N LEU A 91 -9.87 8.65 11.82
CA LEU A 91 -10.15 9.44 13.01
C LEU A 91 -11.00 8.68 14.06
N GLN A 92 -11.87 7.77 13.62
CA GLN A 92 -12.65 6.95 14.56
C GLN A 92 -11.76 5.94 15.32
N PHE A 93 -10.67 5.47 14.73
CA PHE A 93 -9.65 4.70 15.45
C PHE A 93 -8.96 5.57 16.51
N SER A 94 -8.56 6.78 16.14
CA SER A 94 -7.86 7.71 17.05
C SER A 94 -8.70 8.09 18.27
N VAL A 95 -10.02 8.26 18.10
CA VAL A 95 -10.96 8.60 19.19
C VAL A 95 -11.54 7.35 19.89
N GLY A 96 -11.15 6.14 19.47
CA GLY A 96 -11.52 4.89 20.14
C GLY A 96 -12.98 4.45 19.95
N THR A 97 -13.68 4.95 18.94
CA THR A 97 -15.08 4.57 18.66
C THR A 97 -15.19 3.27 17.86
N ILE A 98 -14.12 2.85 17.19
CA ILE A 98 -14.05 1.59 16.46
C ILE A 98 -13.63 0.44 17.38
N ASN A 99 -14.37 -0.64 17.31
CA ASN A 99 -14.09 -1.87 18.02
C ASN A 99 -14.58 -3.07 17.20
N SER A 100 -14.30 -4.29 17.65
CA SER A 100 -14.65 -5.53 16.94
C SER A 100 -16.16 -5.73 16.69
N ARG A 101 -17.02 -4.99 17.37
CA ARG A 101 -18.49 -5.04 17.21
C ARG A 101 -19.03 -3.86 16.39
N ASN A 102 -18.26 -2.80 16.28
CA ASN A 102 -18.61 -1.58 15.54
C ASN A 102 -17.47 -1.29 14.57
N LEU A 103 -17.37 -2.14 13.57
CA LEU A 103 -16.44 -1.96 12.46
C LEU A 103 -17.26 -1.51 11.25
N PRO A 104 -17.29 -0.23 10.96
CA PRO A 104 -18.14 0.31 9.89
C PRO A 104 -17.63 -0.09 8.52
N ILE A 105 -16.53 -0.78 8.42
CA ILE A 105 -15.90 -1.05 7.16
C ILE A 105 -16.43 -2.28 6.51
N GLN A 106 -16.47 -2.08 5.26
CA GLN A 106 -16.57 -3.05 4.24
C GLN A 106 -15.77 -4.30 4.57
N ASN A 107 -16.19 -5.34 4.01
CA ASN A 107 -15.77 -6.67 4.33
C ASN A 107 -14.42 -7.02 3.68
N GLN A 108 -13.35 -6.30 4.08
CA GLN A 108 -11.99 -6.60 3.62
C GLN A 108 -11.59 -8.07 3.87
N TRP A 109 -12.13 -8.68 4.93
CA TRP A 109 -12.00 -10.11 5.14
C TRP A 109 -12.56 -10.90 3.97
N TYR A 110 -13.77 -10.56 3.53
CA TYR A 110 -14.40 -11.21 2.38
C TYR A 110 -13.59 -10.95 1.10
N ASP A 111 -13.26 -9.71 0.81
CA ASP A 111 -12.57 -9.34 -0.42
C ASP A 111 -11.20 -10.02 -0.56
N MET A 112 -10.45 -10.13 0.53
CA MET A 112 -9.15 -10.83 0.51
C MET A 112 -9.32 -12.34 0.29
N TYR A 113 -10.32 -12.98 0.90
CA TYR A 113 -10.59 -14.39 0.62
C TYR A 113 -11.16 -14.64 -0.79
N VAL A 114 -11.86 -13.67 -1.37
CA VAL A 114 -12.22 -13.72 -2.80
C VAL A 114 -10.94 -13.71 -3.66
N ILE A 115 -9.97 -12.88 -3.34
CA ILE A 115 -8.68 -12.88 -4.04
C ILE A 115 -7.96 -14.23 -3.87
N VAL A 116 -7.92 -14.78 -2.66
CA VAL A 116 -7.34 -16.10 -2.40
C VAL A 116 -8.01 -17.18 -3.25
N ALA A 117 -9.35 -17.21 -3.29
CA ALA A 117 -10.11 -18.16 -4.13
C ALA A 117 -9.80 -17.99 -5.62
N ARG A 118 -9.71 -16.74 -6.11
CA ARG A 118 -9.30 -16.46 -7.50
C ARG A 118 -7.88 -16.96 -7.79
N CYS A 119 -6.95 -16.78 -6.84
CA CYS A 119 -5.58 -17.28 -6.97
C CYS A 119 -5.55 -18.81 -6.99
N ASN A 120 -6.31 -19.49 -6.12
CA ASN A 120 -6.37 -20.95 -6.10
C ASN A 120 -6.91 -21.51 -7.42
N LYS A 121 -7.95 -20.88 -7.96
CA LYS A 121 -8.47 -21.22 -9.30
C LYS A 121 -7.39 -21.05 -10.38
N MET A 122 -6.67 -19.92 -10.36
CA MET A 122 -5.59 -19.66 -11.32
C MET A 122 -4.46 -20.69 -11.23
N LEU A 123 -4.06 -21.10 -10.01
CA LEU A 123 -3.02 -22.11 -9.79
C LEU A 123 -3.42 -23.47 -10.38
N LYS A 124 -4.69 -23.82 -10.29
CA LYS A 124 -5.24 -25.06 -10.82
C LYS A 124 -5.37 -25.03 -12.35
N GLU A 125 -5.94 -23.96 -12.89
CA GLU A 125 -6.37 -23.89 -14.30
C GLU A 125 -5.27 -23.44 -15.26
N VAL A 126 -4.17 -22.85 -14.80
CA VAL A 126 -3.11 -22.32 -15.67
C VAL A 126 -2.50 -23.38 -16.59
N TYR A 127 -2.51 -24.64 -16.16
CA TYR A 127 -1.97 -25.77 -16.95
C TYR A 127 -2.88 -26.17 -18.11
N ASN A 128 -4.13 -25.75 -18.07
CA ASN A 128 -5.14 -26.00 -19.10
C ASN A 128 -5.14 -24.93 -20.21
N VAL A 129 -4.34 -23.85 -20.08
CA VAL A 129 -4.27 -22.76 -21.07
C VAL A 129 -3.41 -23.21 -22.26
N PRO A 130 -4.01 -23.44 -23.46
CA PRO A 130 -3.36 -24.16 -24.54
C PRO A 130 -2.23 -23.37 -25.24
N ASP A 131 -2.34 -22.06 -25.30
CA ASP A 131 -1.42 -21.14 -25.98
C ASP A 131 -0.41 -20.46 -25.03
N MET A 132 -0.32 -20.94 -23.78
CA MET A 132 0.63 -20.44 -22.78
C MET A 132 1.88 -21.32 -22.74
N ASN A 133 3.02 -20.76 -23.15
CA ASN A 133 4.31 -21.46 -23.05
C ASN A 133 4.81 -21.55 -21.60
N GLU A 134 5.84 -22.36 -21.35
CA GLU A 134 6.35 -22.62 -20.00
C GLU A 134 6.91 -21.37 -19.30
N MET A 135 7.56 -20.48 -20.04
CA MET A 135 8.09 -19.23 -19.49
C MET A 135 6.96 -18.29 -19.06
N ASP A 136 5.90 -18.16 -19.87
CA ASP A 136 4.72 -17.39 -19.55
C ASP A 136 3.98 -17.98 -18.34
N ARG A 137 3.86 -19.31 -18.30
CA ARG A 137 3.22 -20.03 -17.19
C ARG A 137 3.97 -19.79 -15.88
N ARG A 138 5.29 -19.92 -15.89
CA ARG A 138 6.12 -19.65 -14.72
C ARG A 138 5.95 -18.22 -14.22
N ARG A 139 5.88 -17.25 -15.13
CA ARG A 139 5.66 -15.84 -14.78
C ARG A 139 4.28 -15.60 -14.22
N TYR A 140 3.29 -16.17 -14.84
CA TYR A 140 1.91 -16.13 -14.39
C TYR A 140 1.76 -16.68 -12.97
N LEU A 141 2.29 -17.86 -12.71
CA LEU A 141 2.31 -18.48 -11.39
C LEU A 141 3.01 -17.59 -10.35
N GLY A 142 4.12 -16.97 -10.73
CA GLY A 142 4.83 -16.04 -9.85
C GLY A 142 3.94 -14.86 -9.40
N TYR A 143 3.19 -14.26 -10.31
CA TYR A 143 2.24 -13.20 -9.97
C TYR A 143 1.06 -13.72 -9.13
N VAL A 144 0.57 -14.92 -9.40
CA VAL A 144 -0.50 -15.53 -8.62
C VAL A 144 -0.08 -15.75 -7.17
N HIS A 145 1.11 -16.32 -6.95
CA HIS A 145 1.67 -16.48 -5.61
C HIS A 145 1.88 -15.13 -4.91
N PHE A 146 2.35 -14.11 -5.64
CA PHE A 146 2.48 -12.77 -5.05
C PHE A 146 1.13 -12.22 -4.58
N MET A 147 0.09 -12.29 -5.41
CA MET A 147 -1.25 -11.78 -5.09
C MET A 147 -1.87 -12.54 -3.92
N ARG A 148 -1.72 -13.87 -3.87
CA ARG A 148 -2.21 -14.68 -2.76
C ARG A 148 -1.49 -14.34 -1.45
N GLY A 149 -0.17 -14.26 -1.50
CA GLY A 149 0.65 -13.80 -0.37
C GLY A 149 0.26 -12.41 0.11
N TYR A 150 0.00 -11.48 -0.82
CA TYR A 150 -0.41 -10.12 -0.49
C TYR A 150 -1.83 -10.03 0.10
N ALA A 151 -2.76 -10.86 -0.37
CA ALA A 151 -4.09 -10.97 0.25
C ALA A 151 -4.00 -11.47 1.69
N TYR A 152 -3.21 -12.53 1.94
CA TYR A 152 -2.96 -13.02 3.29
C TYR A 152 -2.19 -12.02 4.15
N TYR A 153 -1.28 -11.24 3.56
CA TYR A 153 -0.61 -10.14 4.27
C TYR A 153 -1.63 -9.12 4.79
N HIS A 154 -2.58 -8.68 3.97
CA HIS A 154 -3.64 -7.77 4.42
C HIS A 154 -4.52 -8.37 5.51
N LEU A 155 -4.88 -9.64 5.39
CA LEU A 155 -5.63 -10.36 6.43
C LEU A 155 -4.87 -10.42 7.74
N LEU A 156 -3.57 -10.74 7.71
CA LEU A 156 -2.73 -10.81 8.90
C LEU A 156 -2.59 -9.46 9.60
N MET A 157 -2.37 -8.39 8.82
CA MET A 157 -2.21 -7.04 9.36
C MET A 157 -3.47 -6.50 10.04
N ASN A 158 -4.66 -6.85 9.53
CA ASN A 158 -5.92 -6.31 10.02
C ASN A 158 -6.66 -7.24 11.00
N TRP A 159 -6.53 -8.56 10.85
CA TRP A 159 -7.29 -9.54 11.64
C TRP A 159 -6.42 -10.54 12.43
N GLY A 160 -5.09 -10.40 12.34
CA GLY A 160 -4.16 -11.30 13.02
C GLY A 160 -4.11 -12.69 12.41
N PRO A 161 -3.88 -13.75 13.21
CA PRO A 161 -3.72 -15.11 12.74
C PRO A 161 -4.76 -15.57 11.72
N LEU A 162 -4.33 -16.24 10.67
CA LEU A 162 -5.10 -16.53 9.46
C LEU A 162 -5.85 -17.85 9.51
N ILE A 163 -6.94 -17.94 8.73
CA ILE A 163 -7.43 -19.23 8.22
C ILE A 163 -6.69 -19.48 6.90
N ILE A 164 -5.74 -20.40 6.90
CA ILE A 164 -4.99 -20.77 5.69
C ILE A 164 -5.79 -21.81 4.93
N VAL A 165 -6.22 -21.46 3.71
CA VAL A 165 -6.98 -22.35 2.82
C VAL A 165 -6.04 -23.28 2.05
N GLY A 166 -4.78 -22.88 1.83
CA GLY A 166 -3.84 -23.61 0.97
C GLY A 166 -4.25 -23.49 -0.50
N ASP A 167 -4.04 -24.55 -1.27
CA ASP A 167 -4.35 -24.61 -2.70
C ASP A 167 -5.78 -25.10 -2.99
N GLU A 168 -6.58 -25.28 -1.95
CA GLU A 168 -7.93 -25.80 -2.06
C GLU A 168 -8.88 -24.77 -2.71
N GLU A 169 -9.59 -25.19 -3.72
CA GLU A 169 -10.71 -24.43 -4.27
C GLU A 169 -11.97 -24.81 -3.49
N LEU A 170 -12.39 -23.91 -2.58
CA LEU A 170 -13.55 -24.15 -1.75
C LEU A 170 -14.83 -24.06 -2.59
N SER A 171 -15.67 -25.10 -2.50
CA SER A 171 -17.01 -25.07 -3.07
C SER A 171 -17.84 -23.96 -2.41
N THR A 172 -18.70 -23.29 -3.18
CA THR A 172 -19.61 -22.26 -2.67
C THR A 172 -20.96 -22.83 -2.26
N SER A 173 -21.18 -24.11 -2.45
CA SER A 173 -22.45 -24.81 -2.20
C SER A 173 -22.49 -25.63 -0.92
N GLU A 174 -21.39 -25.63 -0.17
CA GLU A 174 -21.28 -26.41 1.07
C GLU A 174 -21.98 -25.73 2.26
N PRO A 175 -22.38 -26.50 3.26
CA PRO A 175 -22.98 -25.95 4.48
C PRO A 175 -21.96 -25.13 5.29
N ALA A 176 -22.45 -24.25 6.17
CA ALA A 176 -21.63 -23.32 6.93
C ALA A 176 -20.50 -23.99 7.77
N GLU A 177 -20.76 -25.21 8.25
CA GLU A 177 -19.82 -26.01 9.04
C GLU A 177 -18.56 -26.37 8.23
N TYR A 178 -18.66 -26.54 6.93
CA TYR A 178 -17.54 -26.82 6.04
C TYR A 178 -16.51 -25.68 6.02
N TYR A 179 -16.97 -24.44 6.19
CA TYR A 179 -16.09 -23.25 6.19
C TYR A 179 -15.57 -22.90 7.59
N ASN A 180 -16.04 -23.58 8.64
CA ASN A 180 -15.63 -23.33 10.01
C ASN A 180 -14.25 -23.96 10.29
N ARG A 181 -13.19 -23.27 9.90
CA ARG A 181 -11.79 -23.71 10.03
C ARG A 181 -11.08 -22.98 11.15
N GLU A 182 -10.21 -23.66 11.86
CA GLU A 182 -9.35 -23.02 12.86
C GLU A 182 -8.31 -22.11 12.17
N ARG A 183 -7.92 -21.09 12.90
CA ARG A 183 -6.83 -20.21 12.48
C ARG A 183 -5.48 -20.90 12.67
N ALA A 184 -4.54 -20.63 11.81
CA ALA A 184 -3.11 -20.86 12.05
C ALA A 184 -2.62 -19.94 13.18
N THR A 185 -1.49 -20.22 13.78
CA THR A 185 -0.82 -19.28 14.69
C THR A 185 -0.27 -18.07 13.89
N TYR A 186 0.12 -17.00 14.59
CA TYR A 186 0.76 -15.85 13.96
C TYR A 186 2.04 -16.26 13.21
N ASP A 187 2.84 -17.12 13.83
CA ASP A 187 4.09 -17.62 13.25
C ASP A 187 3.83 -18.48 12.00
N GLU A 188 2.92 -19.44 12.08
CA GLU A 188 2.49 -20.23 10.92
C GLU A 188 1.95 -19.35 9.79
N SER A 189 1.21 -18.29 10.14
CA SER A 189 0.69 -17.33 9.18
C SER A 189 1.80 -16.54 8.48
N VAL A 190 2.78 -16.04 9.24
CA VAL A 190 3.95 -15.31 8.69
C VAL A 190 4.77 -16.24 7.80
N ASP A 191 5.01 -17.49 8.22
CA ASP A 191 5.78 -18.45 7.46
C ASP A 191 5.10 -18.77 6.12
N TYR A 192 3.78 -19.04 6.15
CA TYR A 192 3.02 -19.29 4.93
C TYR A 192 3.07 -18.11 3.94
N ILE A 193 2.86 -16.89 4.42
CA ILE A 193 2.94 -15.69 3.55
C ILE A 193 4.35 -15.51 2.98
N CYS A 194 5.37 -15.72 3.80
CA CYS A 194 6.76 -15.65 3.33
C CYS A 194 7.07 -16.71 2.26
N ASP A 195 6.50 -17.90 2.38
CA ASP A 195 6.66 -18.96 1.39
C ASP A 195 5.95 -18.62 0.07
N GLU A 196 4.75 -18.03 0.13
CA GLU A 196 4.07 -17.49 -1.06
C GLU A 196 4.94 -16.45 -1.78
N PHE A 197 5.53 -15.51 -1.04
CA PHE A 197 6.43 -14.52 -1.65
C PHE A 197 7.74 -15.15 -2.19
N ARG A 198 8.28 -16.19 -1.55
CA ARG A 198 9.43 -16.93 -2.11
C ARG A 198 9.07 -17.64 -3.40
N LEU A 199 7.92 -18.30 -3.47
CA LEU A 199 7.40 -18.90 -4.69
C LEU A 199 7.23 -17.84 -5.79
N ALA A 200 6.69 -16.68 -5.45
CA ALA A 200 6.54 -15.56 -6.38
C ALA A 200 7.90 -15.18 -7.02
N THR A 201 8.98 -15.10 -6.25
CA THR A 201 10.31 -14.72 -6.76
C THR A 201 10.86 -15.66 -7.83
N GLN A 202 10.33 -16.88 -7.95
CA GLN A 202 10.75 -17.84 -8.96
C GLN A 202 10.23 -17.50 -10.36
N GLY A 203 9.14 -16.73 -10.44
CA GLY A 203 8.45 -16.41 -11.69
C GLY A 203 8.46 -14.94 -12.11
N ILE A 204 8.37 -14.01 -11.16
CA ILE A 204 8.28 -12.57 -11.45
C ILE A 204 9.64 -11.97 -11.80
N TYR A 205 9.63 -10.81 -12.46
CA TYR A 205 10.83 -10.07 -12.83
C TYR A 205 11.57 -9.46 -11.62
N SER A 206 12.88 -9.28 -11.76
CA SER A 206 13.63 -8.31 -10.95
C SER A 206 13.37 -6.88 -11.42
N ALA A 207 13.82 -5.89 -10.67
CA ALA A 207 13.57 -4.48 -11.00
C ALA A 207 14.23 -4.07 -12.34
N ASP A 208 15.42 -4.60 -12.62
CA ASP A 208 16.17 -4.36 -13.86
C ASP A 208 15.61 -5.10 -15.09
N GLU A 209 14.90 -6.20 -14.88
CA GLU A 209 14.20 -6.95 -15.94
C GLU A 209 12.80 -6.37 -16.24
N GLN A 210 12.23 -5.60 -15.31
CA GLN A 210 10.87 -5.08 -15.42
C GLN A 210 10.80 -3.97 -16.46
N SER A 211 9.86 -4.08 -17.40
CA SER A 211 9.59 -2.98 -18.33
C SER A 211 9.04 -1.75 -17.60
N VAL A 212 9.54 -0.58 -17.97
CA VAL A 212 9.06 0.71 -17.44
C VAL A 212 7.56 0.93 -17.64
N ASN A 213 6.96 0.30 -18.66
CA ASN A 213 5.50 0.37 -18.89
C ASN A 213 4.69 -0.42 -17.86
N TYR A 214 5.34 -1.25 -17.06
CA TYR A 214 4.70 -2.12 -16.06
C TYR A 214 5.25 -1.89 -14.66
N TYR A 215 5.75 -0.67 -14.38
CA TYR A 215 6.35 -0.31 -13.09
C TYR A 215 5.45 -0.58 -11.87
N GLN A 216 4.13 -0.63 -12.07
CA GLN A 216 3.16 -0.96 -11.00
C GLN A 216 3.11 -2.45 -10.67
N ARG A 217 3.60 -3.33 -11.56
CA ARG A 217 3.60 -4.77 -11.30
C ARG A 217 4.67 -5.10 -10.26
N PRO A 218 4.37 -5.98 -9.30
CA PRO A 218 5.35 -6.34 -8.28
C PRO A 218 6.55 -7.05 -8.90
N THR A 219 7.73 -6.75 -8.35
CA THR A 219 9.00 -7.38 -8.71
C THR A 219 9.48 -8.32 -7.61
N LYS A 220 10.57 -9.06 -7.86
CA LYS A 220 11.26 -9.85 -6.81
C LYS A 220 11.57 -9.01 -5.58
N GLY A 221 11.96 -7.75 -5.78
CA GLY A 221 12.21 -6.81 -4.69
C GLY A 221 10.99 -6.52 -3.84
N ALA A 222 9.81 -6.36 -4.46
CA ALA A 222 8.56 -6.17 -3.73
C ALA A 222 8.26 -7.37 -2.82
N ALA A 223 8.39 -8.60 -3.33
CA ALA A 223 8.20 -9.81 -2.53
C ALA A 223 9.19 -9.89 -1.35
N MET A 224 10.47 -9.60 -1.61
CA MET A 224 11.50 -9.63 -0.57
C MET A 224 11.32 -8.51 0.47
N ALA A 225 10.84 -7.33 0.06
CA ALA A 225 10.53 -6.23 0.97
C ALA A 225 9.37 -6.58 1.91
N LEU A 226 8.33 -7.25 1.39
CA LEU A 226 7.21 -7.72 2.21
C LEU A 226 7.64 -8.82 3.18
N ILE A 227 8.53 -9.73 2.77
CA ILE A 227 9.15 -10.72 3.69
C ILE A 227 9.92 -10.00 4.80
N ALA A 228 10.75 -9.02 4.47
CA ALA A 228 11.51 -8.27 5.47
C ALA A 228 10.60 -7.56 6.47
N ARG A 229 9.54 -6.92 5.98
CA ARG A 229 8.53 -6.26 6.82
C ARG A 229 7.81 -7.25 7.74
N LEU A 230 7.37 -8.39 7.23
CA LEU A 230 6.71 -9.43 8.04
C LEU A 230 7.63 -9.97 9.13
N ARG A 231 8.89 -10.24 8.82
CA ARG A 231 9.89 -10.72 9.79
C ARG A 231 10.19 -9.65 10.85
N LEU A 232 10.18 -8.37 10.49
CA LEU A 232 10.30 -7.27 11.44
C LEU A 232 9.11 -7.20 12.40
N PHE A 233 7.88 -7.31 11.90
CA PHE A 233 6.69 -7.39 12.75
C PHE A 233 6.72 -8.62 13.67
N GLN A 234 7.10 -9.79 13.13
CA GLN A 234 7.24 -11.02 13.92
C GLN A 234 8.28 -10.89 15.04
N ALA A 235 9.34 -10.12 14.84
CA ALA A 235 10.37 -9.84 15.83
C ALA A 235 9.94 -8.79 16.86
N SER A 236 8.91 -7.99 16.57
CA SER A 236 8.47 -6.88 17.43
C SER A 236 7.94 -7.34 18.79
N PRO A 237 7.99 -6.50 19.84
CA PRO A 237 7.59 -6.88 21.20
C PRO A 237 6.15 -7.40 21.32
N LEU A 238 5.25 -6.99 20.43
CA LEU A 238 3.85 -7.44 20.44
C LEU A 238 3.71 -8.92 20.03
N PHE A 239 4.54 -9.38 19.09
CA PHE A 239 4.43 -10.72 18.48
C PHE A 239 5.57 -11.66 18.84
N ASN A 240 6.62 -11.17 19.50
CA ASN A 240 7.79 -11.94 19.89
C ASN A 240 7.83 -12.23 21.41
N GLY A 241 6.71 -12.58 21.99
CA GLY A 241 6.67 -12.88 23.41
C GLY A 241 6.94 -11.66 24.32
N GLY A 242 7.17 -11.92 25.58
CA GLY A 242 7.41 -10.86 26.54
C GLY A 242 6.11 -10.30 27.15
N ALA A 243 6.20 -9.16 27.84
CA ALA A 243 5.10 -8.61 28.64
C ALA A 243 3.90 -8.19 27.77
N ALA A 244 4.14 -7.56 26.62
CA ALA A 244 3.09 -7.12 25.72
C ALA A 244 2.30 -8.29 25.12
N ALA A 245 2.99 -9.30 24.60
CA ALA A 245 2.37 -10.49 24.04
C ALA A 245 1.55 -11.25 25.10
N ARG A 246 2.09 -11.43 26.30
CA ARG A 246 1.36 -12.06 27.41
C ARG A 246 0.12 -11.30 27.84
N LYS A 247 0.24 -9.96 27.92
CA LYS A 247 -0.90 -9.11 28.31
C LYS A 247 -2.01 -9.15 27.27
N CYS A 248 -1.68 -9.08 25.98
CA CYS A 248 -2.66 -9.00 24.91
C CYS A 248 -3.20 -10.36 24.47
N PHE A 249 -2.38 -11.41 24.49
CA PHE A 249 -2.68 -12.68 23.85
C PHE A 249 -2.47 -13.90 24.76
N GLY A 250 -2.13 -13.72 26.03
CA GLY A 250 -1.74 -14.80 26.95
C GLY A 250 -2.82 -15.85 27.26
N THR A 251 -4.07 -15.57 26.91
CA THR A 251 -5.19 -16.52 27.07
C THR A 251 -5.70 -17.08 25.75
N TRP A 252 -5.19 -16.58 24.62
CA TRP A 252 -5.70 -16.93 23.31
C TRP A 252 -4.97 -18.13 22.73
N LYS A 253 -5.64 -19.28 22.80
CA LYS A 253 -5.11 -20.58 22.38
C LYS A 253 -5.98 -21.23 21.33
N ARG A 254 -5.35 -21.95 20.42
CA ARG A 254 -6.00 -22.84 19.46
C ARG A 254 -6.61 -24.03 20.20
N LYS A 255 -7.83 -24.38 19.84
CA LYS A 255 -8.59 -25.41 20.59
C LYS A 255 -8.08 -26.82 20.30
N SER A 256 -7.64 -27.09 19.08
CA SER A 256 -7.24 -28.43 18.64
C SER A 256 -5.98 -28.97 19.35
N ASP A 257 -5.00 -28.09 19.62
CA ASP A 257 -3.67 -28.47 20.14
C ASP A 257 -3.19 -27.65 21.34
N GLY A 258 -3.94 -26.61 21.73
CA GLY A 258 -3.58 -25.74 22.84
C GLY A 258 -2.45 -24.75 22.53
N ALA A 259 -1.98 -24.67 21.29
CA ALA A 259 -0.95 -23.71 20.89
C ALA A 259 -1.43 -22.27 21.08
N TYR A 260 -0.55 -21.40 21.56
CA TYR A 260 -0.86 -19.98 21.61
C TYR A 260 -0.90 -19.41 20.18
N TYR A 261 -1.92 -18.62 19.87
CA TYR A 261 -2.00 -17.95 18.57
C TYR A 261 -0.90 -16.93 18.35
N VAL A 262 -0.37 -16.33 19.41
CA VAL A 262 0.80 -15.45 19.37
C VAL A 262 1.84 -15.98 20.36
N ASN A 263 3.09 -16.05 19.93
CA ASN A 263 4.20 -16.55 20.76
C ASN A 263 4.30 -15.80 22.09
N GLN A 264 4.47 -16.53 23.18
CA GLN A 264 4.52 -15.99 24.54
C GLN A 264 5.95 -15.84 25.08
N GLU A 265 6.93 -16.43 24.41
CA GLU A 265 8.33 -16.42 24.83
C GLU A 265 9.18 -15.57 23.86
N TYR A 266 10.06 -14.74 24.43
CA TYR A 266 10.94 -13.90 23.63
C TYR A 266 12.04 -14.72 22.96
N ASP A 267 12.17 -14.59 21.64
CA ASP A 267 13.25 -15.16 20.85
C ASP A 267 14.07 -14.06 20.16
N PRO A 268 15.29 -13.75 20.64
CA PRO A 268 16.14 -12.71 20.06
C PRO A 268 16.59 -13.04 18.62
N ARG A 269 16.57 -14.31 18.20
CA ARG A 269 16.95 -14.74 16.85
C ARG A 269 16.03 -14.15 15.79
N ARG A 270 14.78 -13.80 16.12
CA ARG A 270 13.83 -13.19 15.18
C ARG A 270 14.32 -11.84 14.65
N TRP A 271 15.02 -11.06 15.48
CA TRP A 271 15.64 -9.82 15.03
C TRP A 271 16.75 -10.07 14.02
N ALA A 272 17.56 -11.11 14.21
CA ALA A 272 18.58 -11.51 13.24
C ALA A 272 17.97 -11.96 11.91
N VAL A 273 16.84 -12.69 11.94
CA VAL A 273 16.11 -13.09 10.74
C VAL A 273 15.55 -11.87 10.00
N ALA A 274 14.96 -10.92 10.72
CA ALA A 274 14.45 -9.67 10.15
C ALA A 274 15.59 -8.84 9.51
N ALA A 275 16.70 -8.68 10.22
CA ALA A 275 17.88 -7.97 9.73
C ALA A 275 18.47 -8.65 8.47
N ALA A 276 18.55 -9.98 8.47
CA ALA A 276 19.04 -10.74 7.30
C ALA A 276 18.13 -10.56 6.08
N ALA A 277 16.80 -10.58 6.27
CA ALA A 277 15.85 -10.33 5.21
C ALA A 277 15.97 -8.91 4.64
N ALA A 278 16.07 -7.89 5.50
CA ALA A 278 16.28 -6.51 5.08
C ALA A 278 17.62 -6.32 4.34
N LYS A 279 18.70 -6.97 4.83
CA LYS A 279 20.02 -6.90 4.19
C LYS A 279 20.04 -7.49 2.78
N GLN A 280 19.14 -8.42 2.44
CA GLN A 280 19.06 -8.94 1.08
C GLN A 280 18.64 -7.89 0.07
N LEU A 281 17.76 -6.97 0.45
CA LEU A 281 17.30 -5.88 -0.42
C LEU A 281 18.44 -4.94 -0.83
N THR A 282 19.41 -4.70 0.04
CA THR A 282 20.56 -3.84 -0.29
C THR A 282 21.47 -4.41 -1.38
N LYS A 283 21.27 -5.68 -1.77
CA LYS A 283 22.01 -6.36 -2.83
C LYS A 283 21.24 -6.45 -4.14
N MET A 284 20.05 -5.87 -4.22
CA MET A 284 19.13 -6.00 -5.34
C MET A 284 19.16 -4.81 -6.31
N GLY A 285 20.17 -3.94 -6.19
CA GLY A 285 20.34 -2.80 -7.09
C GLY A 285 19.47 -1.59 -6.75
N TYR A 286 18.82 -1.56 -5.58
CA TYR A 286 18.13 -0.37 -5.09
C TYR A 286 19.14 0.63 -4.54
N GLU A 287 18.90 1.90 -4.83
CA GLU A 287 19.79 3.01 -4.45
C GLU A 287 18.94 4.15 -3.94
N LEU A 288 19.43 4.89 -2.95
CA LEU A 288 18.75 6.10 -2.49
C LEU A 288 18.74 7.13 -3.63
N HIS A 289 17.61 7.79 -3.80
CA HIS A 289 17.49 8.90 -4.74
C HIS A 289 18.32 10.08 -4.28
N THR A 290 19.15 10.60 -5.17
CA THR A 290 19.97 11.77 -4.90
C THR A 290 19.86 12.76 -6.06
N VAL A 291 19.76 14.03 -5.73
CA VAL A 291 19.82 15.14 -6.67
C VAL A 291 21.14 15.86 -6.48
N GLU A 292 21.82 16.15 -7.57
CA GLU A 292 23.10 16.88 -7.52
C GLU A 292 22.90 18.28 -6.93
N ALA A 293 23.89 18.71 -6.14
CA ALA A 293 23.93 20.06 -5.60
C ALA A 293 24.08 21.06 -6.73
N ASP A 294 23.29 22.14 -6.71
CA ASP A 294 23.51 23.31 -7.56
C ASP A 294 24.85 23.99 -7.19
N ALA A 295 25.80 23.98 -8.11
CA ALA A 295 27.11 24.57 -7.89
C ALA A 295 27.06 26.08 -7.55
N GLN A 296 26.02 26.80 -7.98
CA GLN A 296 25.83 28.23 -7.72
C GLN A 296 25.08 28.49 -6.42
N ASN A 297 24.24 27.55 -5.98
CA ASN A 297 23.45 27.66 -4.76
C ASN A 297 23.49 26.31 -4.01
N PRO A 298 24.65 25.89 -3.48
CA PRO A 298 24.74 24.63 -2.76
C PRO A 298 23.90 24.68 -1.47
N TYR A 299 23.34 23.55 -1.08
CA TYR A 299 22.69 23.43 0.22
C TYR A 299 23.72 23.60 1.33
N PRO A 300 23.53 24.52 2.31
CA PRO A 300 24.50 24.71 3.39
C PRO A 300 24.54 23.49 4.30
N LEU A 301 25.70 22.87 4.44
CA LEU A 301 25.92 21.74 5.33
C LEU A 301 26.27 22.22 6.73
N ALA A 302 25.76 21.55 7.75
CA ALA A 302 26.16 21.75 9.13
C ALA A 302 27.64 21.33 9.33
N SER A 303 28.34 21.97 10.27
CA SER A 303 29.77 21.75 10.52
C SER A 303 30.15 20.29 10.84
N ASN A 304 29.19 19.50 11.34
CA ASN A 304 29.36 18.08 11.66
C ASN A 304 29.01 17.14 10.50
N VAL A 305 28.55 17.66 9.34
CA VAL A 305 28.26 16.87 8.15
C VAL A 305 29.46 16.86 7.23
N PRO A 306 30.00 15.68 6.86
CA PRO A 306 31.15 15.61 5.96
C PRO A 306 30.84 16.20 4.58
N THR A 307 31.81 16.93 4.03
CA THR A 307 31.72 17.52 2.68
C THR A 307 32.17 16.58 1.56
N ALA A 308 32.53 15.36 1.89
CA ALA A 308 32.79 14.30 0.91
C ALA A 308 31.53 14.02 0.08
N ASN A 309 31.71 13.36 -1.05
CA ASN A 309 30.57 12.93 -1.86
C ASN A 309 29.73 11.87 -1.13
N PHE A 310 28.45 11.84 -1.43
CA PHE A 310 27.54 10.80 -0.97
C PHE A 310 28.03 9.42 -1.46
N PRO A 311 28.02 8.35 -0.63
CA PRO A 311 27.39 8.26 0.71
C PRO A 311 28.29 8.66 1.90
N ASP A 312 29.55 8.99 1.71
CA ASP A 312 30.50 9.29 2.80
C ASP A 312 30.29 10.69 3.39
N GLY A 313 29.55 11.54 2.70
CA GLY A 313 29.16 12.89 3.08
C GLY A 313 27.99 13.38 2.22
N ALA A 314 27.76 14.69 2.20
CA ALA A 314 26.67 15.30 1.46
C ALA A 314 27.12 16.46 0.55
N GLY A 315 28.42 16.58 0.25
CA GLY A 315 29.00 17.73 -0.46
C GLY A 315 28.58 17.87 -1.91
N ASN A 316 28.08 16.80 -2.53
CA ASN A 316 27.66 16.79 -3.94
C ASN A 316 26.15 16.65 -4.14
N ILE A 317 25.35 16.66 -3.07
CA ILE A 317 23.89 16.47 -3.20
C ILE A 317 23.11 17.66 -2.65
N ASP A 318 21.91 17.87 -3.17
CA ASP A 318 20.86 18.69 -2.56
C ASP A 318 19.96 17.79 -1.68
N PRO A 319 20.07 17.86 -0.35
CA PRO A 319 19.30 16.99 0.55
C PRO A 319 17.81 17.35 0.57
N TYR A 320 17.41 18.56 0.18
CA TYR A 320 16.02 18.94 0.08
C TYR A 320 15.37 18.24 -1.11
N HIS A 321 15.92 18.37 -2.30
CA HIS A 321 15.39 17.73 -3.50
C HIS A 321 15.56 16.22 -3.47
N SER A 322 16.68 15.71 -2.96
CA SER A 322 16.88 14.26 -2.82
C SER A 322 15.77 13.59 -2.01
N TYR A 323 15.14 14.31 -1.08
CA TYR A 323 14.01 13.81 -0.33
C TYR A 323 12.66 14.22 -0.92
N SER A 324 12.46 15.51 -1.26
CA SER A 324 11.16 16.02 -1.71
C SER A 324 10.70 15.40 -3.02
N ASP A 325 11.62 15.18 -3.96
CA ASP A 325 11.30 14.72 -5.31
C ASP A 325 10.72 13.30 -5.32
N MET A 326 10.99 12.53 -4.27
CA MET A 326 10.36 11.22 -4.05
C MET A 326 8.83 11.31 -3.90
N PHE A 327 8.29 12.45 -3.46
CA PHE A 327 6.88 12.62 -3.09
C PHE A 327 6.15 13.66 -3.92
N THR A 328 6.87 14.52 -4.65
CA THR A 328 6.28 15.61 -5.44
C THR A 328 6.05 15.25 -6.91
N GLY A 329 6.50 14.08 -7.34
CA GLY A 329 6.43 13.63 -8.74
C GLY A 329 7.59 14.11 -9.61
N GLU A 330 8.54 14.87 -9.07
CA GLU A 330 9.77 15.27 -9.78
C GLU A 330 10.70 14.06 -9.99
N GLY A 331 10.79 13.16 -9.01
CA GLY A 331 11.45 11.88 -9.16
C GLY A 331 10.61 10.92 -10.00
N ILE A 332 11.01 10.66 -11.25
CA ILE A 332 10.28 9.78 -12.17
C ILE A 332 10.29 8.35 -11.63
N ILE A 333 9.14 7.90 -11.15
CA ILE A 333 8.96 6.61 -10.47
C ILE A 333 9.42 5.40 -11.32
N GLN A 334 9.25 5.48 -12.64
CA GLN A 334 9.61 4.39 -13.55
C GLN A 334 11.13 4.12 -13.60
N THR A 335 11.94 5.11 -13.30
CA THR A 335 13.41 5.03 -13.39
C THR A 335 14.09 5.25 -12.04
N ASN A 336 13.35 5.65 -11.01
CA ASN A 336 13.90 5.92 -9.69
C ASN A 336 14.16 4.62 -8.93
N LYS A 337 15.42 4.34 -8.64
CA LYS A 337 15.87 3.11 -8.00
C LYS A 337 15.56 3.00 -6.50
N GLU A 338 15.09 4.07 -5.85
CA GLU A 338 14.65 4.00 -4.46
C GLU A 338 13.27 3.34 -4.32
N PHE A 339 12.42 3.45 -5.35
CA PHE A 339 11.13 2.77 -5.35
C PHE A 339 11.28 1.26 -5.55
N ILE A 340 10.86 0.50 -4.56
CA ILE A 340 10.84 -0.96 -4.65
C ILE A 340 9.58 -1.43 -5.36
N TRP A 341 8.44 -0.84 -5.02
CA TRP A 341 7.15 -1.13 -5.63
C TRP A 341 6.19 0.04 -5.38
N ALA A 342 5.48 0.41 -6.41
CA ALA A 342 4.48 1.47 -6.36
C ALA A 342 3.13 0.94 -6.81
N MET A 343 2.08 1.34 -6.10
CA MET A 343 0.70 1.08 -6.48
C MET A 343 0.06 2.36 -6.99
N GLU A 344 -0.80 2.23 -7.98
CA GLU A 344 -1.65 3.32 -8.42
C GLU A 344 -2.72 3.62 -7.37
N SER A 345 -2.97 4.91 -7.13
CA SER A 345 -4.09 5.36 -6.31
C SER A 345 -5.00 6.26 -7.14
N SER A 346 -6.30 5.99 -7.07
CA SER A 346 -7.32 6.84 -7.70
C SER A 346 -7.61 8.11 -6.89
N ASN A 347 -7.07 8.22 -5.68
CA ASN A 347 -7.43 9.24 -4.70
C ASN A 347 -6.39 10.34 -4.49
N VAL A 348 -5.35 10.40 -5.32
CA VAL A 348 -4.25 11.38 -5.20
C VAL A 348 -4.77 12.83 -5.21
N THR A 349 -5.72 13.16 -6.07
CA THR A 349 -6.30 14.50 -6.15
C THR A 349 -6.96 14.92 -4.82
N ASN A 350 -7.74 14.05 -4.22
CA ASN A 350 -8.37 14.33 -2.94
C ASN A 350 -7.33 14.47 -1.82
N TYR A 351 -6.35 13.59 -1.77
CA TYR A 351 -5.25 13.68 -0.82
C TYR A 351 -4.55 15.05 -0.91
N THR A 352 -4.26 15.49 -2.13
CA THR A 352 -3.64 16.79 -2.40
C THR A 352 -4.53 17.93 -1.92
N HIS A 353 -5.81 17.92 -2.25
CA HIS A 353 -6.76 18.95 -1.79
C HIS A 353 -6.84 19.04 -0.26
N HIS A 354 -6.86 17.91 0.45
CA HIS A 354 -6.87 17.92 1.92
C HIS A 354 -5.56 18.43 2.53
N SER A 355 -4.43 18.20 1.86
CA SER A 355 -3.09 18.53 2.37
C SER A 355 -2.68 19.97 2.12
N PHE A 356 -3.18 20.59 1.03
CA PHE A 356 -2.73 21.91 0.61
C PHE A 356 -3.57 23.05 1.17
N PRO A 357 -2.97 24.25 1.36
CA PRO A 357 -3.68 25.44 1.80
C PRO A 357 -4.80 25.84 0.84
N VAL A 358 -5.86 26.46 1.39
CA VAL A 358 -7.02 26.96 0.63
C VAL A 358 -6.62 27.93 -0.48
N LYS A 359 -5.57 28.73 -0.25
CA LYS A 359 -5.07 29.71 -1.25
C LYS A 359 -4.59 29.04 -2.55
N PHE A 360 -4.12 27.78 -2.48
CA PHE A 360 -3.73 26.99 -3.65
C PHE A 360 -4.85 26.08 -4.18
N GLY A 361 -6.10 26.36 -3.82
CA GLY A 361 -7.23 25.53 -4.21
C GLY A 361 -7.40 24.26 -3.36
N GLY A 362 -6.57 24.08 -2.35
CA GLY A 362 -6.73 23.01 -1.36
C GLY A 362 -7.85 23.30 -0.35
N TRP A 363 -8.14 22.31 0.47
CA TRP A 363 -9.16 22.44 1.52
C TRP A 363 -8.53 22.69 2.90
N GLY A 364 -7.24 22.50 3.06
CA GLY A 364 -6.50 22.73 4.29
C GLY A 364 -7.09 21.98 5.48
N SER A 365 -7.55 20.75 5.25
CA SER A 365 -8.26 19.98 6.27
C SER A 365 -7.37 19.03 7.06
N MET A 366 -6.18 18.72 6.55
CA MET A 366 -5.16 17.96 7.26
C MET A 366 -4.16 18.91 7.91
N SER A 367 -3.90 18.68 9.18
CA SER A 367 -2.92 19.44 9.96
C SER A 367 -1.98 18.48 10.68
N VAL A 368 -0.74 18.88 10.85
CA VAL A 368 0.28 18.12 11.57
C VAL A 368 0.31 18.58 13.04
N PRO A 369 0.12 17.68 14.01
CA PRO A 369 0.26 18.04 15.42
C PRO A 369 1.66 18.56 15.76
N GLN A 370 1.75 19.53 16.68
CA GLN A 370 3.03 20.10 17.10
C GLN A 370 4.03 19.03 17.55
N ARG A 371 3.56 17.98 18.22
CA ARG A 371 4.39 16.85 18.64
C ARG A 371 5.16 16.19 17.47
N VAL A 372 4.52 16.05 16.31
CA VAL A 372 5.20 15.49 15.12
C VAL A 372 6.22 16.47 14.56
N ILE A 373 5.89 17.78 14.56
CA ILE A 373 6.82 18.84 14.17
C ILE A 373 8.06 18.80 15.05
N ASP A 374 7.89 18.60 16.34
CA ASP A 374 8.97 18.56 17.33
C ASP A 374 9.88 17.32 17.18
N CYS A 375 9.40 16.26 16.54
CA CYS A 375 10.22 15.08 16.22
C CYS A 375 11.21 15.31 15.08
N TYR A 376 11.00 16.33 14.23
CA TYR A 376 11.97 16.65 13.19
C TYR A 376 13.23 17.24 13.79
N LEU A 377 14.37 16.85 13.22
CA LEU A 377 15.69 17.26 13.71
C LEU A 377 16.07 18.68 13.24
N MET A 378 17.03 19.25 13.89
CA MET A 378 17.75 20.45 13.45
C MET A 378 18.63 20.12 12.24
N ALA A 379 19.17 21.13 11.57
CA ALA A 379 20.00 20.95 10.37
C ALA A 379 21.27 20.10 10.61
N ASP A 380 21.76 20.08 11.83
CA ASP A 380 22.92 19.29 12.27
C ASP A 380 22.55 17.87 12.80
N GLY A 381 21.29 17.46 12.66
CA GLY A 381 20.81 16.15 13.10
C GLY A 381 20.51 16.04 14.59
N ARG A 382 20.61 17.11 15.37
CA ARG A 382 20.25 17.12 16.79
C ARG A 382 18.75 17.29 16.99
N THR A 383 18.26 16.87 18.16
CA THR A 383 16.87 17.13 18.55
C THR A 383 16.67 18.59 18.97
N ILE A 384 15.43 19.07 18.94
CA ILE A 384 15.09 20.42 19.42
C ILE A 384 15.49 20.64 20.90
N HIS A 385 15.48 19.59 21.70
CA HIS A 385 15.85 19.65 23.13
C HIS A 385 17.37 19.67 23.38
N ASN A 386 18.16 19.40 22.35
CA ASN A 386 19.62 19.38 22.40
C ASN A 386 20.20 20.09 21.18
N SER A 387 19.59 21.21 20.79
CA SER A 387 20.03 22.03 19.66
C SER A 387 21.42 22.65 19.93
N SER A 388 22.21 22.84 18.87
CA SER A 388 23.51 23.43 18.95
C SER A 388 23.48 24.98 18.93
N ALA A 389 24.59 25.59 19.22
CA ALA A 389 24.74 27.02 19.01
C ALA A 389 24.77 27.43 17.54
N GLU A 390 25.16 26.53 16.65
CA GLU A 390 25.11 26.72 15.17
C GLU A 390 23.67 26.73 14.63
N TYR A 391 22.82 25.85 15.17
CA TYR A 391 21.41 25.72 14.81
C TYR A 391 20.52 25.76 16.06
N PRO A 392 20.35 26.93 16.69
CA PRO A 392 19.56 27.05 17.90
C PRO A 392 18.07 26.84 17.60
N TYR A 393 17.37 26.17 18.53
CA TYR A 393 15.93 26.07 18.55
C TYR A 393 15.35 27.12 19.53
N GLU A 394 14.35 27.87 19.04
CA GLU A 394 13.62 28.84 19.85
C GLU A 394 12.13 28.48 19.79
N PRO A 395 11.51 28.09 20.92
CA PRO A 395 10.14 27.58 20.96
C PRO A 395 9.08 28.68 20.90
N ASP A 396 9.47 29.93 21.07
CA ASP A 396 8.58 31.07 21.03
C ASP A 396 8.25 31.47 19.57
N PHE A 397 7.36 32.45 19.41
CA PHE A 397 6.99 33.01 18.13
C PHE A 397 7.91 34.16 17.69
N SER A 398 9.11 34.27 18.26
CA SER A 398 10.12 35.16 17.72
C SER A 398 10.33 34.89 16.22
N ARG A 399 10.66 35.92 15.50
CA ARG A 399 10.77 35.86 14.05
C ARG A 399 12.22 35.86 13.61
N LEU A 400 12.50 35.10 12.54
CA LEU A 400 13.81 35.15 11.86
C LEU A 400 14.04 36.59 11.38
N THR A 401 15.06 37.21 11.93
CA THR A 401 15.48 38.57 11.58
C THR A 401 16.63 38.55 10.56
N GLY A 402 16.72 39.59 9.74
CA GLY A 402 17.73 39.72 8.69
C GLY A 402 17.24 39.22 7.35
N GLU A 403 18.18 38.85 6.48
CA GLU A 403 17.86 38.42 5.12
C GLU A 403 17.36 36.98 5.05
N SER A 404 16.54 36.71 4.06
CA SER A 404 16.11 35.33 3.71
C SER A 404 17.35 34.46 3.42
N LYS A 405 17.35 33.23 3.94
CA LYS A 405 18.45 32.28 3.76
C LYS A 405 18.17 31.30 2.61
N LYS A 406 19.11 31.18 1.69
CA LYS A 406 19.06 30.12 0.69
C LYS A 406 19.54 28.80 1.29
N LEU A 407 18.74 27.76 1.11
CA LEU A 407 19.03 26.38 1.47
C LEU A 407 19.00 25.54 0.20
N GLY A 408 20.05 25.60 -0.61
CA GLY A 408 20.01 25.13 -1.97
C GLY A 408 19.02 25.96 -2.79
N THR A 409 18.07 25.31 -3.44
CA THR A 409 16.97 25.94 -4.17
C THR A 409 15.79 26.34 -3.28
N TYR A 410 15.72 25.83 -2.05
CA TYR A 410 14.71 26.22 -1.08
C TYR A 410 15.05 27.57 -0.43
N LEU A 411 14.05 28.43 -0.28
CA LEU A 411 14.22 29.75 0.35
C LEU A 411 13.56 29.79 1.73
N LEU A 412 14.36 29.88 2.78
CA LEU A 412 13.86 30.18 4.12
C LEU A 412 13.75 31.70 4.26
N ARG A 413 12.53 32.21 4.23
CA ARG A 413 12.29 33.65 4.24
C ARG A 413 12.49 34.29 5.60
N GLU A 414 12.81 35.58 5.62
CA GLU A 414 12.73 36.42 6.80
C GLU A 414 11.29 36.38 7.38
N ASN A 415 11.18 36.72 8.66
CA ASN A 415 9.92 36.70 9.41
C ASN A 415 9.27 35.31 9.63
N VAL A 416 9.88 34.22 9.22
CA VAL A 416 9.47 32.87 9.63
C VAL A 416 9.62 32.74 11.15
N PRO A 417 8.64 32.16 11.86
CA PRO A 417 8.81 31.86 13.29
C PRO A 417 10.05 31.00 13.53
N MET A 418 10.87 31.38 14.51
CA MET A 418 12.16 30.75 14.77
C MET A 418 12.04 29.26 15.09
N MET A 419 10.92 28.81 15.63
CA MET A 419 10.65 27.39 15.86
C MET A 419 10.67 26.54 14.56
N TYR A 420 10.51 27.16 13.40
CA TYR A 420 10.59 26.52 12.08
C TYR A 420 11.91 26.80 11.34
N ALA A 421 12.75 27.65 11.90
CA ALA A 421 14.09 27.92 11.36
C ALA A 421 15.08 26.83 11.79
N ASN A 422 16.23 26.78 11.11
CA ASN A 422 17.34 25.90 11.45
C ASN A 422 17.02 24.39 11.45
N ARG A 423 15.94 23.98 10.78
CA ARG A 423 15.47 22.59 10.74
C ARG A 423 16.16 21.83 9.61
N SER A 424 16.08 20.50 9.67
CA SER A 424 16.62 19.63 8.62
C SER A 424 15.90 19.82 7.28
N ALA A 425 16.57 19.49 6.17
CA ALA A 425 16.00 19.55 4.83
C ALA A 425 14.67 18.78 4.72
N ARG A 426 14.58 17.63 5.38
CA ARG A 426 13.36 16.81 5.45
C ARG A 426 12.17 17.56 6.05
N PHE A 427 12.40 18.40 7.05
CA PHE A 427 11.35 19.23 7.63
C PHE A 427 10.75 20.17 6.58
N TYR A 428 11.61 20.90 5.86
CA TYR A 428 11.17 21.83 4.82
C TYR A 428 10.48 21.15 3.64
N ALA A 429 10.87 19.92 3.34
CA ALA A 429 10.23 19.12 2.30
C ALA A 429 8.82 18.63 2.69
N SER A 430 8.60 18.31 3.98
CA SER A 430 7.39 17.62 4.44
C SER A 430 6.33 18.52 5.03
N ILE A 431 6.72 19.61 5.72
CA ILE A 431 5.82 20.36 6.61
C ILE A 431 5.43 21.70 6.00
N GLY A 432 4.11 21.94 5.90
CA GLY A 432 3.55 23.27 5.67
C GLY A 432 3.46 24.03 7.00
N PHE A 433 4.03 25.23 7.05
CA PHE A 433 4.04 26.06 8.25
C PHE A 433 3.81 27.55 7.89
N PRO A 434 3.40 28.40 8.82
CA PRO A 434 3.23 29.82 8.56
C PRO A 434 4.54 30.46 8.07
N GLY A 435 4.47 31.13 6.92
CA GLY A 435 5.62 31.76 6.29
C GLY A 435 6.46 30.82 5.42
N ARG A 436 6.03 29.58 5.19
CA ARG A 436 6.73 28.68 4.27
C ARG A 436 6.79 29.25 2.87
N TYR A 437 7.96 29.12 2.24
CA TYR A 437 8.12 29.34 0.81
C TYR A 437 7.58 28.14 0.01
N TRP A 438 6.77 28.41 -1.01
CA TRP A 438 6.21 27.41 -1.90
C TRP A 438 6.77 27.62 -3.30
N PRO A 439 7.67 26.75 -3.77
CA PRO A 439 8.22 26.84 -5.11
C PRO A 439 7.20 26.34 -6.15
N MET A 440 6.25 27.18 -6.50
CA MET A 440 5.15 26.87 -7.43
C MET A 440 5.62 26.97 -8.89
N SER A 441 6.60 26.17 -9.28
CA SER A 441 7.20 26.22 -10.63
C SER A 441 6.23 25.86 -11.77
N SER A 442 5.21 25.06 -11.46
CA SER A 442 4.17 24.64 -12.40
C SER A 442 2.90 25.48 -12.35
N ALA A 443 2.84 26.51 -11.50
CA ALA A 443 1.71 27.41 -11.45
C ALA A 443 1.58 28.17 -12.78
N SER A 444 0.33 28.46 -13.17
CA SER A 444 0.04 29.24 -14.36
C SER A 444 0.69 30.63 -14.31
N THR A 445 0.68 31.33 -15.42
CA THR A 445 1.27 32.66 -15.63
C THR A 445 0.77 33.77 -14.68
N ASP A 446 -0.10 33.46 -13.74
CA ASP A 446 -0.50 34.39 -12.68
C ASP A 446 0.58 34.44 -11.61
N ASP A 447 1.45 35.45 -11.67
CA ASP A 447 2.52 35.72 -10.70
C ASP A 447 2.04 35.79 -9.26
N SER A 448 0.72 35.93 -9.01
CA SER A 448 0.13 35.94 -7.69
C SER A 448 0.30 34.62 -6.92
N TYR A 449 0.54 33.54 -7.63
CA TYR A 449 0.72 32.18 -7.03
C TYR A 449 2.16 31.69 -7.05
N VAL A 450 3.02 32.31 -7.86
CA VAL A 450 4.43 31.91 -7.96
C VAL A 450 5.19 32.42 -6.75
N HIS A 451 5.96 31.54 -6.11
CA HIS A 451 6.80 31.88 -4.95
C HIS A 451 6.08 32.55 -3.78
N GLN A 452 4.84 32.15 -3.52
CA GLN A 452 4.03 32.74 -2.44
C GLN A 452 4.48 32.30 -1.04
N GLN A 453 4.26 33.19 -0.10
CA GLN A 453 4.43 32.95 1.32
C GLN A 453 3.11 33.32 2.02
N PHE A 454 2.56 32.38 2.81
CA PHE A 454 1.33 32.62 3.57
C PHE A 454 1.60 32.57 5.06
N TRP A 455 1.00 33.49 5.76
CA TRP A 455 1.09 33.62 7.21
C TRP A 455 -0.17 33.09 7.90
#